data_f047267ae8ee84c7d9d4de93d81eb42b
#
_entry.id   f047267ae8ee84c7d9d4de93d81eb42b
#
_cell.length_a   1.000
_cell.length_b   1.000
_cell.length_c   1.000
_cell.angle_alpha   90.00
_cell.angle_beta   90.00
_cell.angle_gamma   90.00
#
_symmetry.space_group_name_H-M   'P 1'
#
loop_
_entity.id
_entity.type
_entity.pdbx_description
1 polymer ?
#
loop_
_entity_poly.entity_id
_entity_poly.type
_entity_poly.pdbx_seq_one_letter_code
_entity_poly.pdbx_strand_id
1 'polypeptide(L)'
;MVLSREGCGLCADMLAALAELERAQAIPAVKVMDVDSDANLARQFGLKVPVLLLDGSVICHYTLNSNELLRLVGRPAAIMPR
;
A
#
# COMPACT_ATOMS: atom_id res chain seq x y z
N MET A 1 3.27 3.81 -2.29
CA MET A 1 3.85 2.75 -3.11
C MET A 1 3.56 1.39 -2.50
N VAL A 2 3.28 0.41 -3.34
CA VAL A 2 3.10 -0.96 -2.86
C VAL A 2 4.09 -1.88 -3.55
N LEU A 3 4.74 -2.73 -2.77
CA LEU A 3 5.63 -3.76 -3.29
C LEU A 3 4.84 -5.05 -3.42
N SER A 4 4.85 -5.66 -4.59
CA SER A 4 4.09 -6.86 -4.84
C SER A 4 4.91 -7.87 -5.63
N ARG A 5 4.35 -9.07 -5.80
CA ARG A 5 4.99 -10.13 -6.58
C ARG A 5 3.92 -10.81 -7.41
N GLU A 6 4.28 -11.18 -8.62
CA GLU A 6 3.39 -11.91 -9.51
C GLU A 6 3.02 -13.25 -8.88
N GLY A 7 1.76 -13.65 -8.97
CA GLY A 7 1.30 -14.90 -8.40
C GLY A 7 0.98 -14.85 -6.92
N CYS A 8 1.05 -13.67 -6.31
CA CYS A 8 0.78 -13.49 -4.89
C CYS A 8 -0.69 -13.14 -4.69
N GLY A 9 -1.46 -14.03 -4.08
CA GLY A 9 -2.89 -13.79 -3.84
C GLY A 9 -3.16 -12.62 -2.92
N LEU A 10 -2.37 -12.49 -1.85
CA LEU A 10 -2.50 -11.35 -0.93
C LEU A 10 -2.16 -10.04 -1.62
N CYS A 11 -1.20 -10.07 -2.54
CA CYS A 11 -0.87 -8.88 -3.32
C CYS A 11 -2.06 -8.44 -4.17
N ALA A 12 -2.71 -9.40 -4.84
CA ALA A 12 -3.88 -9.10 -5.64
C ALA A 12 -5.00 -8.49 -4.80
N ASP A 13 -5.22 -9.04 -3.61
CA ASP A 13 -6.25 -8.54 -2.70
C ASP A 13 -5.96 -7.10 -2.27
N MET A 14 -4.71 -6.83 -1.90
CA MET A 14 -4.34 -5.47 -1.49
C MET A 14 -4.46 -4.49 -2.65
N LEU A 15 -4.02 -4.88 -3.85
CA LEU A 15 -4.11 -4.00 -5.01
C LEU A 15 -5.56 -3.68 -5.34
N ALA A 16 -6.46 -4.67 -5.23
CA ALA A 16 -7.88 -4.45 -5.47
C ALA A 16 -8.46 -3.47 -4.46
N ALA A 17 -8.13 -3.63 -3.19
CA ALA A 17 -8.60 -2.74 -2.13
C ALA A 17 -8.10 -1.32 -2.33
N LEU A 18 -6.82 -1.17 -2.69
CA LEU A 18 -6.25 0.15 -2.95
C LEU A 18 -6.89 0.80 -4.17
N ALA A 19 -7.20 0.02 -5.21
CA ALA A 19 -7.86 0.56 -6.40
C ALA A 19 -9.23 1.13 -6.07
N GLU A 20 -9.95 0.48 -5.16
CA GLU A 20 -11.25 1.01 -4.71
C GLU A 20 -11.09 2.35 -4.01
N LEU A 21 -10.09 2.47 -3.14
CA LEU A 21 -9.84 3.72 -2.42
C LEU A 21 -9.39 4.82 -3.38
N GLU A 22 -8.60 4.49 -4.40
CA GLU A 22 -8.20 5.46 -5.41
C GLU A 22 -9.42 5.96 -6.20
N ARG A 23 -10.29 5.03 -6.60
CA ARG A 23 -11.50 5.38 -7.37
C ARG A 23 -12.41 6.29 -6.57
N ALA A 24 -12.49 6.07 -5.27
CA ALA A 24 -13.26 6.89 -4.36
C ALA A 24 -12.55 8.21 -4.04
N GLN A 25 -11.36 8.41 -4.57
CA GLN A 25 -10.53 9.59 -4.31
C GLN A 25 -10.20 9.77 -2.83
N ALA A 26 -10.21 8.67 -2.09
CA ALA A 26 -9.87 8.69 -0.66
C ALA A 26 -8.36 8.70 -0.43
N ILE A 27 -7.59 8.26 -1.42
CA ILE A 27 -6.13 8.26 -1.35
C ILE A 27 -5.57 8.71 -2.70
N PRO A 28 -4.33 9.21 -2.74
CA PRO A 28 -3.68 9.53 -4.01
C PRO A 28 -3.35 8.26 -4.78
N ALA A 29 -2.96 8.42 -6.04
CA ALA A 29 -2.61 7.30 -6.90
C ALA A 29 -1.49 6.47 -6.27
N VAL A 30 -1.63 5.15 -6.36
CA VAL A 30 -0.68 4.21 -5.77
C VAL A 30 0.26 3.70 -6.86
N LYS A 31 1.56 3.78 -6.58
CA LYS A 31 2.57 3.23 -7.47
C LYS A 31 2.85 1.79 -7.06
N VAL A 32 2.83 0.89 -8.03
CA VAL A 32 3.08 -0.53 -7.79
C VAL A 32 4.48 -0.87 -8.30
N MET A 33 5.25 -1.56 -7.48
CA MET A 33 6.60 -1.98 -7.85
C MET A 33 6.77 -3.47 -7.55
N ASP A 34 7.41 -4.18 -8.48
CA ASP A 34 7.75 -5.58 -8.28
C ASP A 34 8.89 -5.67 -7.25
N VAL A 35 8.65 -6.41 -6.17
CA VAL A 35 9.64 -6.55 -5.11
C VAL A 35 10.93 -7.20 -5.63
N ASP A 36 10.83 -8.01 -6.68
CA ASP A 36 11.99 -8.67 -7.26
C ASP A 36 12.74 -7.82 -8.28
N SER A 37 12.29 -6.61 -8.56
CA SER A 37 12.98 -5.72 -9.47
C SER A 37 14.28 -5.17 -8.89
N ASP A 38 14.48 -5.32 -7.59
CA ASP A 38 15.66 -4.83 -6.89
C ASP A 38 16.06 -5.85 -5.84
N ALA A 39 17.34 -6.28 -5.87
CA ALA A 39 17.81 -7.32 -4.95
C ALA A 39 17.69 -6.92 -3.48
N ASN A 40 17.88 -5.64 -3.18
CA ASN A 40 17.75 -5.15 -1.80
C ASN A 40 16.31 -5.22 -1.34
N LEU A 41 15.37 -4.84 -2.20
CA LEU A 41 13.95 -4.92 -1.87
C LEU A 41 13.51 -6.37 -1.69
N ALA A 42 13.99 -7.27 -2.56
CA ALA A 42 13.67 -8.69 -2.44
C ALA A 42 14.16 -9.26 -1.13
N ARG A 43 15.37 -8.85 -0.72
CA ARG A 43 15.96 -9.32 0.52
C ARG A 43 15.21 -8.83 1.74
N GLN A 44 14.82 -7.53 1.71
CA GLN A 44 14.15 -6.90 2.82
C GLN A 44 12.68 -7.29 2.96
N PHE A 45 11.98 -7.37 1.82
CA PHE A 45 10.52 -7.48 1.83
C PHE A 45 9.97 -8.68 1.08
N GLY A 46 10.83 -9.51 0.46
CA GLY A 46 10.37 -10.59 -0.42
C GLY A 46 9.42 -11.58 0.24
N LEU A 47 9.58 -11.80 1.54
CA LEU A 47 8.72 -12.72 2.29
C LEU A 47 7.55 -12.00 2.96
N LYS A 48 7.45 -10.69 2.77
CA LYS A 48 6.43 -9.87 3.45
C LYS A 48 5.43 -9.24 2.50
N VAL A 49 5.55 -9.52 1.20
CA VAL A 49 4.65 -8.90 0.22
C VAL A 49 3.21 -9.36 0.44
N PRO A 50 2.24 -8.49 0.17
CA PRO A 50 2.40 -7.11 -0.29
C PRO A 50 2.82 -6.18 0.86
N VAL A 51 3.63 -5.19 0.52
CA VAL A 51 4.09 -4.18 1.50
C VAL A 51 3.64 -2.82 1.02
N LEU A 52 2.91 -2.10 1.86
CA LEU A 52 2.46 -0.75 1.54
C LEU A 52 3.35 0.25 2.26
N LEU A 53 3.90 1.18 1.48
CA LEU A 53 4.76 2.23 2.02
C LEU A 53 4.17 3.60 1.73
N LEU A 54 4.35 4.50 2.68
CA LEU A 54 4.01 5.92 2.53
C LEU A 54 5.26 6.71 2.85
N ASP A 55 5.78 7.45 1.86
CA ASP A 55 6.99 8.27 2.01
C ASP A 55 8.16 7.47 2.57
N GLY A 56 8.29 6.21 2.11
CA GLY A 56 9.39 5.35 2.53
C GLY A 56 9.17 4.60 3.83
N SER A 57 8.05 4.85 4.51
CA SER A 57 7.72 4.17 5.76
C SER A 57 6.72 3.07 5.52
N VAL A 58 6.99 1.89 6.10
CA VAL A 58 6.07 0.76 5.97
C VAL A 58 4.83 1.03 6.82
N ILE A 59 3.66 0.96 6.15
CA ILE A 59 2.37 1.12 6.84
C ILE A 59 1.82 -0.23 7.25
N CYS A 60 1.84 -1.18 6.32
CA CYS A 60 1.34 -2.53 6.59
C CYS A 60 1.93 -3.49 5.58
N HIS A 61 1.82 -4.78 5.90
CA HIS A 61 2.22 -5.85 4.99
C HIS A 61 1.22 -7.01 5.15
N TYR A 62 1.18 -7.89 4.15
CA TYR A 62 0.26 -9.03 4.03
C TYR A 62 -1.17 -8.62 3.72
N THR A 63 -1.78 -7.78 4.57
CA THR A 63 -3.14 -7.31 4.35
C THR A 63 -3.20 -5.81 4.53
N LEU A 64 -4.18 -5.18 3.86
CA LEU A 64 -4.35 -3.74 3.95
C LEU A 64 -5.08 -3.36 5.23
N ASN A 65 -4.49 -2.42 5.96
CA ASN A 65 -5.16 -1.77 7.07
C ASN A 65 -5.72 -0.44 6.55
N SER A 66 -6.97 -0.47 6.07
CA SER A 66 -7.59 0.70 5.45
C SER A 66 -7.72 1.87 6.41
N ASN A 67 -8.07 1.58 7.66
CA ASN A 67 -8.24 2.64 8.66
C ASN A 67 -6.92 3.36 8.93
N GLU A 68 -5.83 2.60 9.05
CA GLU A 68 -4.53 3.20 9.27
C GLU A 68 -4.09 4.05 8.08
N LEU A 69 -4.31 3.52 6.87
CA LEU A 69 -3.94 4.25 5.66
C LEU A 69 -4.72 5.56 5.56
N LEU A 70 -6.03 5.51 5.76
CA LEU A 70 -6.87 6.70 5.67
C LEU A 70 -6.49 7.72 6.73
N ARG A 71 -6.13 7.27 7.91
CA ARG A 71 -5.70 8.16 8.97
C ARG A 71 -4.41 8.89 8.58
N LEU A 72 -3.50 8.21 7.90
CA LEU A 72 -2.20 8.78 7.55
C LEU A 72 -2.25 9.71 6.35
N VAL A 73 -3.15 9.46 5.37
CA VAL A 73 -3.18 10.26 4.16
C VAL A 73 -4.34 11.23 4.11
N GLY A 74 -5.41 10.89 4.79
CA GLY A 74 -6.63 11.66 4.69
C GLY A 74 -6.70 12.80 5.64
N ARG A 75 -5.85 13.08 6.35
CA ARG A 75 -5.95 13.99 7.17
C ARG A 75 -6.23 15.12 7.05
N PRO A 76 -6.27 15.49 6.95
CA PRO A 76 -6.64 16.44 7.45
C PRO A 76 -7.61 16.97 6.92
N ALA A 77 -7.55 16.81 6.37
CA ALA A 77 -8.37 17.40 6.11
C ALA A 77 -9.49 17.21 6.54
N ALA A 78 -9.46 16.80 6.52
CA ALA A 78 -10.34 16.56 6.85
C ALA A 78 -10.82 16.82 7.90
N ILE A 79 -10.46 16.89 8.07
CA ILE A 79 -10.81 16.82 8.96
C ILE A 79 -11.32 17.57 9.73
N MET A 80 -11.42 18.01 9.44
CA MET A 80 -11.69 18.37 9.97
C MET A 80 -12.33 18.77 10.59
N PRO A 81 -12.48 18.84 10.74
CA PRO A 81 -12.97 18.94 11.24
C PRO A 81 -13.66 19.24 11.83
N ARG A 82 -13.60 19.21 11.70
CA ARG A 82 -14.15 18.98 11.93
C ARG A 82 -14.77 19.27 12.43
#